data_a6859eefa77d2da5eea8e9419aaaabad
#
_entry.id   a6859eefa77d2da5eea8e9419aaaabad
#
_cell.length_a   1.000
_cell.length_b   1.000
_cell.length_c   1.000
_cell.angle_alpha   90.00
_cell.angle_beta   90.00
_cell.angle_gamma   90.00
#
_symmetry.space_group_name_H-M   'P 1'
#
loop_
_entity.id
_entity.type
_entity.pdbx_description
1 polymer ?
#
loop_
_entity_poly.entity_id
_entity_poly.type
_entity_poly.pdbx_seq_one_letter_code
_entity_poly.pdbx_strand_id
1 'polypeptide(L)'
;MARALGKPNDTSLEEALEKVDLYGFEDVLTRNLSAGQQRRLALARLLVTDTVLWILDEPFTSLDVHGIQVVEELLDQHTSSGGMLAVTSHHAVNLANTTIQRINLSELAA
;
A
#
# COMPACT_ATOMS: atom_id res chain seq x y z
N MET A 1 -10.11 -6.37 -0.12
CA MET A 1 -10.18 -5.31 -1.12
C MET A 1 -10.61 -4.01 -0.46
N ALA A 2 -9.87 -2.95 -0.69
CA ALA A 2 -10.29 -1.65 -0.21
C ALA A 2 -11.51 -1.20 -1.01
N ARG A 3 -12.48 -0.66 -0.31
CA ARG A 3 -13.65 -0.07 -0.92
C ARG A 3 -13.61 1.43 -0.74
N ALA A 4 -13.76 2.18 -1.80
CA ALA A 4 -13.89 3.62 -1.72
C ALA A 4 -15.22 3.97 -1.07
N LEU A 5 -15.17 4.86 -0.08
CA LEU A 5 -16.35 5.45 0.52
C LEU A 5 -16.68 6.80 -0.12
N GLY A 6 -16.07 7.10 -1.25
CA GLY A 6 -16.22 8.35 -1.95
C GLY A 6 -16.09 8.17 -3.45
N LYS A 7 -15.74 9.24 -4.12
CA LYS A 7 -15.57 9.23 -5.58
C LYS A 7 -14.29 8.52 -5.97
N PRO A 8 -14.23 7.90 -7.17
CA PRO A 8 -12.96 7.45 -7.71
C PRO A 8 -11.96 8.60 -7.76
N ASN A 9 -10.72 8.28 -7.48
CA ASN A 9 -9.62 9.23 -7.56
C ASN A 9 -9.38 9.59 -9.04
N ASP A 10 -8.83 10.78 -9.32
CA ASP A 10 -8.44 11.19 -10.67
C ASP A 10 -7.27 10.39 -11.22
N THR A 11 -6.58 9.63 -10.38
CA THR A 11 -5.49 8.76 -10.81
C THR A 11 -6.02 7.66 -11.69
N SER A 12 -5.52 7.55 -12.93
CA SER A 12 -5.88 6.46 -13.81
C SER A 12 -5.25 5.15 -13.35
N LEU A 13 -5.82 4.02 -13.79
CA LEU A 13 -5.24 2.71 -13.49
C LEU A 13 -3.80 2.60 -14.03
N GLU A 14 -3.52 3.15 -15.20
CA GLU A 14 -2.17 3.14 -15.79
C GLU A 14 -1.18 3.88 -14.90
N GLU A 15 -1.54 5.06 -14.41
CA GLU A 15 -0.71 5.83 -13.49
C GLU A 15 -0.48 5.08 -12.18
N ALA A 16 -1.52 4.44 -11.65
CA ALA A 16 -1.41 3.67 -10.43
C ALA A 16 -0.47 2.47 -10.60
N LEU A 17 -0.56 1.76 -11.71
CA LEU A 17 0.33 0.63 -12.01
C LEU A 17 1.78 1.10 -12.19
N GLU A 18 1.99 2.25 -12.80
CA GLU A 18 3.32 2.83 -12.92
C GLU A 18 3.92 3.13 -11.53
N LYS A 19 3.14 3.70 -10.63
CA LYS A 19 3.60 4.04 -9.28
C LYS A 19 4.00 2.81 -8.45
N VAL A 20 3.38 1.67 -8.71
CA VAL A 20 3.72 0.42 -8.02
C VAL A 20 4.67 -0.46 -8.82
N ASP A 21 5.24 0.08 -9.91
CA ASP A 21 6.20 -0.61 -10.78
C ASP A 21 5.58 -1.83 -11.48
N LEU A 22 4.34 -1.69 -11.91
CA LEU A 22 3.61 -2.72 -12.66
C LEU A 22 3.13 -2.20 -14.02
N TYR A 23 3.73 -1.14 -14.53
CA TYR A 23 3.38 -0.61 -15.86
C TYR A 23 3.59 -1.70 -16.92
N GLY A 24 2.60 -1.87 -17.78
CA GLY A 24 2.64 -2.90 -18.81
C GLY A 24 2.02 -4.24 -18.38
N PHE A 25 1.57 -4.35 -17.12
CA PHE A 25 0.97 -5.58 -16.60
C PHE A 25 -0.55 -5.54 -16.56
N GLU A 26 -1.17 -4.59 -17.24
CA GLU A 26 -2.62 -4.36 -17.19
C GLU A 26 -3.43 -5.60 -17.60
N ASP A 27 -2.92 -6.35 -18.56
CA ASP A 27 -3.59 -7.53 -19.11
C ASP A 27 -3.10 -8.85 -18.52
N VAL A 28 -2.19 -8.79 -17.54
CA VAL A 28 -1.67 -10.00 -16.91
C VAL A 28 -2.67 -10.48 -15.85
N LEU A 29 -3.01 -11.76 -15.90
CA LEU A 29 -3.88 -12.35 -14.88
C LEU A 29 -3.19 -12.31 -13.51
N THR A 30 -3.93 -11.96 -12.47
CA THR A 30 -3.40 -11.83 -11.11
C THR A 30 -2.65 -13.10 -10.66
N ARG A 31 -3.15 -14.28 -11.02
CA ARG A 31 -2.51 -15.56 -10.66
C ARG A 31 -1.14 -15.76 -11.31
N ASN A 32 -0.82 -15.00 -12.36
CA ASN A 32 0.46 -15.06 -13.06
C ASN A 32 1.47 -14.05 -12.50
N LEU A 33 1.08 -13.26 -11.53
CA LEU A 33 1.96 -12.31 -10.87
C LEU A 33 2.66 -13.00 -9.69
N SER A 34 3.88 -12.55 -9.39
CA SER A 34 4.55 -12.94 -8.15
C SER A 34 3.77 -12.44 -6.94
N ALA A 35 4.05 -12.99 -5.75
CA ALA A 35 3.43 -12.53 -4.51
C ALA A 35 3.67 -11.04 -4.28
N GLY A 36 4.89 -10.55 -4.52
CA GLY A 36 5.22 -9.13 -4.40
C GLY A 36 4.46 -8.28 -5.40
N GLN A 37 4.33 -8.74 -6.65
CA GLN A 37 3.56 -8.03 -7.66
C GLN A 37 2.07 -7.99 -7.29
N GLN A 38 1.52 -9.07 -6.76
CA GLN A 38 0.12 -9.08 -6.29
C GLN A 38 -0.11 -8.08 -5.16
N ARG A 39 0.84 -7.96 -4.23
CA ARG A 39 0.75 -6.97 -3.15
C ARG A 39 0.78 -5.54 -3.68
N ARG A 40 1.67 -5.27 -4.63
CA ARG A 40 1.74 -3.95 -5.26
C ARG A 40 0.49 -3.65 -6.09
N LEU A 41 -0.09 -4.66 -6.75
CA LEU A 41 -1.35 -4.48 -7.45
C LEU A 41 -2.48 -4.09 -6.50
N ALA A 42 -2.54 -4.69 -5.32
CA ALA A 42 -3.53 -4.32 -4.31
C ALA A 42 -3.39 -2.84 -3.89
N LEU A 43 -2.16 -2.34 -3.78
CA LEU A 43 -1.92 -0.92 -3.51
C LEU A 43 -2.34 -0.04 -4.68
N ALA A 44 -2.11 -0.48 -5.92
CA ALA A 44 -2.55 0.27 -7.09
C ALA A 44 -4.07 0.47 -7.09
N ARG A 45 -4.81 -0.55 -6.65
CA ARG A 45 -6.27 -0.45 -6.52
C ARG A 45 -6.69 0.60 -5.50
N LEU A 46 -5.92 0.75 -4.41
CA LEU A 46 -6.17 1.82 -3.44
C LEU A 46 -5.92 3.20 -4.04
N LEU A 47 -4.92 3.33 -4.90
CA LEU A 47 -4.58 4.61 -5.52
C LEU A 47 -5.65 5.14 -6.47
N VAL A 48 -6.45 4.26 -7.07
CA VAL A 48 -7.54 4.68 -7.97
C VAL A 48 -8.84 4.96 -7.24
N THR A 49 -8.84 4.86 -5.91
CA THR A 49 -10.01 5.16 -5.08
C THR A 49 -9.70 6.30 -4.13
N ASP A 50 -10.71 7.08 -3.78
CA ASP A 50 -10.56 8.20 -2.86
C ASP A 50 -10.95 7.75 -1.45
N THR A 51 -10.04 7.05 -0.79
CA THR A 51 -10.24 6.50 0.55
C THR A 51 -9.23 7.12 1.50
N VAL A 52 -9.72 7.71 2.59
CA VAL A 52 -8.85 8.37 3.59
C VAL A 52 -8.09 7.35 4.41
N LEU A 53 -8.75 6.31 4.90
CA LEU A 53 -8.12 5.30 5.75
C LEU A 53 -7.73 4.07 4.91
N TRP A 54 -6.46 3.74 4.94
CA TRP A 54 -5.93 2.50 4.40
C TRP A 54 -5.63 1.54 5.53
N ILE A 55 -6.14 0.32 5.43
CA ILE A 55 -5.85 -0.76 6.37
C ILE A 55 -5.07 -1.82 5.61
N LEU A 56 -3.84 -2.05 6.01
CA LEU A 56 -2.92 -2.94 5.30
C LEU A 56 -2.39 -4.00 6.27
N ASP A 57 -2.51 -5.26 5.86
CA ASP A 57 -1.99 -6.40 6.61
C ASP A 57 -0.71 -6.89 5.94
N GLU A 58 0.41 -6.72 6.64
CA GLU A 58 1.73 -7.16 6.17
C GLU A 58 2.05 -6.73 4.74
N PRO A 59 2.02 -5.42 4.42
CA PRO A 59 2.18 -4.97 3.04
C PRO A 59 3.61 -5.18 2.50
N PHE A 60 4.58 -5.46 3.37
CA PHE A 60 5.99 -5.62 2.97
C PHE A 60 6.41 -7.07 2.74
N THR A 61 5.56 -8.04 3.06
CA THR A 61 5.88 -9.46 2.87
C THR A 61 6.08 -9.78 1.40
N SER A 62 7.09 -10.58 1.09
CA SER A 62 7.44 -11.02 -0.26
C SER A 62 7.98 -9.92 -1.16
N LEU A 63 8.37 -8.78 -0.61
CA LEU A 63 8.99 -7.69 -1.36
C LEU A 63 10.50 -7.69 -1.17
N ASP A 64 11.22 -7.38 -2.25
CA ASP A 64 12.64 -7.09 -2.19
C ASP A 64 12.87 -5.64 -1.69
N VAL A 65 14.13 -5.23 -1.60
CA VAL A 65 14.49 -3.87 -1.12
C VAL A 65 13.80 -2.79 -1.96
N HIS A 66 13.81 -2.94 -3.27
CA HIS A 66 13.16 -1.97 -4.17
C HIS A 66 11.64 -1.93 -3.95
N GLY A 67 11.01 -3.09 -3.83
CA GLY A 67 9.58 -3.17 -3.57
C GLY A 67 9.18 -2.53 -2.25
N ILE A 68 9.98 -2.74 -1.20
CA ILE A 68 9.76 -2.10 0.10
C ILE A 68 9.84 -0.58 -0.03
N GLN A 69 10.82 -0.06 -0.76
CA GLN A 69 10.95 1.39 -0.97
C GLN A 69 9.74 1.95 -1.72
N VAL A 70 9.27 1.27 -2.75
CA VAL A 70 8.07 1.68 -3.51
C VAL A 70 6.87 1.78 -2.57
N VAL A 71 6.64 0.76 -1.75
CA VAL A 71 5.52 0.75 -0.82
C VAL A 71 5.65 1.86 0.23
N GLU A 72 6.84 2.02 0.82
CA GLU A 72 7.06 3.08 1.81
C GLU A 72 6.78 4.46 1.24
N GLU A 73 7.20 4.72 0.01
CA GLU A 73 6.92 6.00 -0.66
C GLU A 73 5.43 6.22 -0.85
N LEU A 74 4.68 5.20 -1.25
CA LEU A 74 3.23 5.30 -1.44
C LEU A 74 2.52 5.57 -0.12
N LEU A 75 2.91 4.90 0.94
CA LEU A 75 2.33 5.11 2.26
C LEU A 75 2.62 6.52 2.77
N ASP A 76 3.84 6.99 2.56
CA ASP A 76 4.24 8.32 2.97
C ASP A 76 3.49 9.40 2.18
N GLN A 77 3.30 9.22 0.89
CA GLN A 77 2.52 10.12 0.06
C GLN A 77 1.06 10.16 0.52
N HIS A 78 0.48 9.03 0.85
CA HIS A 78 -0.90 8.96 1.31
C HIS A 78 -1.10 9.76 2.60
N THR A 79 -0.23 9.56 3.58
CA THR A 79 -0.33 10.29 4.86
C THR A 79 -0.01 11.76 4.71
N SER A 80 0.95 12.11 3.87
CA SER A 80 1.28 13.52 3.59
C SER A 80 0.15 14.27 2.92
N SER A 81 -0.73 13.56 2.24
CA SER A 81 -1.92 14.14 1.58
C SER A 81 -3.15 14.17 2.50
N GLY A 82 -2.98 13.90 3.77
CA GLY A 82 -4.07 13.91 4.75
C GLY A 82 -4.73 12.56 5.00
N GLY A 83 -4.17 11.50 4.43
CA GLY A 83 -4.68 10.14 4.65
C GLY A 83 -4.23 9.55 5.97
N MET A 84 -4.84 8.43 6.33
CA MET A 84 -4.53 7.67 7.53
C MET A 84 -4.18 6.24 7.17
N LEU A 85 -3.31 5.62 7.98
CA LEU A 85 -2.87 4.24 7.81
C LEU A 85 -3.06 3.44 9.09
N ALA A 86 -3.53 2.21 8.94
CA ALA A 86 -3.40 1.18 9.97
C ALA A 86 -2.67 0.00 9.30
N VAL A 87 -1.48 -0.33 9.80
CA VAL A 87 -0.61 -1.32 9.18
C VAL A 87 -0.21 -2.35 10.22
N THR A 88 -0.38 -3.64 9.89
CA THR A 88 0.24 -4.71 10.65
C THR A 88 1.56 -5.08 9.99
N SER A 89 2.62 -5.27 10.76
CA SER A 89 3.91 -5.63 10.21
C SER A 89 4.82 -6.25 11.25
N HIS A 90 5.61 -7.24 10.85
CA HIS A 90 6.70 -7.79 11.63
C HIS A 90 8.01 -7.03 11.40
N HIS A 91 8.02 -6.11 10.44
CA HIS A 91 9.16 -5.30 10.08
C HIS A 91 9.00 -3.87 10.60
N ALA A 92 10.11 -3.20 10.85
CA ALA A 92 10.08 -1.79 11.16
C ALA A 92 9.59 -1.01 9.93
N VAL A 93 8.57 -0.18 10.13
CA VAL A 93 8.05 0.70 9.09
C VAL A 93 8.68 2.08 9.29
N ASN A 94 9.37 2.58 8.28
CA ASN A 94 10.04 3.87 8.32
C ASN A 94 9.46 4.78 7.25
N LEU A 95 8.76 5.82 7.67
CA LEU A 95 8.18 6.81 6.78
C LEU A 95 8.78 8.18 7.08
N ALA A 96 9.30 8.85 6.04
CA ALA A 96 10.10 10.05 6.19
C ALA A 96 9.34 11.23 6.78
N ASN A 97 8.06 11.37 6.43
CA ASN A 97 7.25 12.54 6.79
C ASN A 97 6.05 12.19 7.65
N THR A 98 6.06 11.01 8.28
CA THR A 98 4.91 10.51 9.03
C THR A 98 5.32 10.12 10.44
N THR A 99 4.58 10.59 11.42
CA THR A 99 4.71 10.12 12.80
C THR A 99 3.98 8.79 12.95
N ILE A 100 4.70 7.78 13.40
CA ILE A 100 4.15 6.43 13.56
C ILE A 100 3.90 6.15 15.03
N GLN A 101 2.65 5.82 15.37
CA GLN A 101 2.31 5.27 16.67
C GLN A 101 2.36 3.75 16.58
N ARG A 102 3.21 3.13 17.39
CA ARG A 102 3.38 1.69 17.41
C ARG A 102 2.62 1.08 18.57
N ILE A 103 1.88 0.02 18.28
CA ILE A 103 1.15 -0.73 19.28
C ILE A 103 1.62 -2.19 19.19
N ASN A 104 2.14 -2.72 20.29
CA ASN A 104 2.54 -4.10 20.36
C ASN A 104 1.41 -4.92 20.99
N LEU A 105 0.73 -5.71 20.15
CA LEU A 105 -0.43 -6.49 20.62
C LEU A 105 -0.04 -7.58 21.63
N SER A 106 1.18 -8.09 21.56
CA SER A 106 1.65 -9.07 22.55
C SER A 106 1.72 -8.48 23.96
N GLU A 107 2.02 -7.19 24.07
CA GLU A 107 2.05 -6.50 25.37
C GLU A 107 0.67 -6.19 25.90
N LEU A 108 -0.32 -6.08 25.00
CA LEU A 108 -1.70 -5.81 25.39
C LEU A 108 -2.47 -7.09 25.75
N ALA A 109 -2.02 -8.23 25.27
CA ALA A 109 -2.63 -9.53 25.50
C ALA A 109 -2.14 -10.14 26.82
N ALA A 110 -2.35 -9.45 27.90
CA ALA A 110 -1.90 -9.90 29.21
C ALA A 110 -2.86 -10.93 29.83
#